data_94b2789deb6c9ffd53abd9a01d215f23
#
_entry.id   94b2789deb6c9ffd53abd9a01d215f23
#
_cell.length_a   1.000
_cell.length_b   1.000
_cell.length_c   1.000
_cell.angle_alpha   90.00
_cell.angle_beta   90.00
_cell.angle_gamma   90.00
#
_symmetry.space_group_name_H-M   'P 1'
#
loop_
_entity.id
_entity.type
_entity.pdbx_description
1 polymer ?
#
loop_
_entity_poly.entity_id
_entity_poly.type
_entity_poly.pdbx_seq_one_letter_code
_entity_poly.pdbx_strand_id
1 'polypeptide(L)'
;MSRCLPTVRKRVLDILGKDITVSFDAPLVGIWSPEKKNAPFVCIEPWYGRCDAEEFDGTLEERSWQNALEAGACFKRSYTITCNEIR
;
A
#
# COMPACT_ATOMS: atom_id res chain seq x y z
N MET A 1 12.55 -19.55 -9.67
CA MET A 1 11.10 -19.69 -9.86
C MET A 1 10.41 -18.44 -9.36
N SER A 2 9.80 -17.71 -10.25
CA SER A 2 9.08 -16.51 -9.83
C SER A 2 7.74 -16.91 -9.23
N ARG A 3 7.43 -16.35 -8.12
CA ARG A 3 6.17 -16.57 -7.44
C ARG A 3 5.32 -15.32 -7.55
N CYS A 4 4.21 -15.42 -8.25
CA CYS A 4 3.27 -14.33 -8.31
C CYS A 4 2.53 -14.23 -7.00
N LEU A 5 2.67 -13.10 -6.31
CA LEU A 5 1.85 -12.82 -5.14
C LEU A 5 0.44 -12.46 -5.61
N PRO A 6 -0.59 -12.89 -4.89
CA PRO A 6 -1.94 -12.51 -5.25
C PRO A 6 -2.10 -10.99 -5.15
N THR A 7 -2.80 -10.43 -6.11
CA THR A 7 -3.12 -9.00 -6.11
C THR A 7 -4.09 -8.71 -4.99
N VAL A 8 -3.72 -7.79 -4.12
CA VAL A 8 -4.60 -7.31 -3.06
C VAL A 8 -5.37 -6.11 -3.57
N ARG A 9 -6.64 -6.05 -3.22
CA ARG A 9 -7.52 -4.95 -3.63
C ARG A 9 -8.21 -4.36 -2.41
N LYS A 10 -8.27 -3.04 -2.38
CA LYS A 10 -9.09 -2.30 -1.44
C LYS A 10 -10.13 -1.51 -2.21
N ARG A 11 -11.34 -1.54 -1.73
CA ARG A 11 -12.50 -0.98 -2.42
C ARG A 11 -13.18 0.06 -1.54
N VAL A 12 -13.50 1.20 -2.13
CA VAL A 12 -14.25 2.25 -1.47
C VAL A 12 -15.51 2.51 -2.27
N LEU A 13 -16.66 2.49 -1.59
CA LEU A 13 -17.95 2.79 -2.17
C LEU A 13 -18.44 4.11 -1.59
N ASP A 14 -18.91 5.01 -2.45
CA ASP A 14 -19.54 6.21 -1.94
C ASP A 14 -21.07 6.12 -2.09
N ILE A 15 -21.78 7.01 -1.40
CA ILE A 15 -23.23 7.00 -1.37
C ILE A 15 -23.86 7.42 -2.70
N LEU A 16 -23.07 7.94 -3.62
CA LEU A 16 -23.54 8.33 -4.96
C LEU A 16 -23.40 7.19 -5.96
N GLY A 17 -23.02 6.00 -5.51
CA GLY A 17 -22.93 4.84 -6.38
C GLY A 17 -21.62 4.72 -7.14
N LYS A 18 -20.58 5.38 -6.71
CA LYS A 18 -19.25 5.25 -7.30
C LYS A 18 -18.44 4.21 -6.57
N ASP A 19 -17.63 3.49 -7.32
CA ASP A 19 -16.79 2.42 -6.83
C ASP A 19 -15.35 2.73 -7.20
N ILE A 20 -14.49 2.86 -6.21
CA ILE A 20 -13.06 3.09 -6.42
C ILE A 20 -12.31 1.90 -5.87
N THR A 21 -11.55 1.25 -6.74
CA THR A 21 -10.75 0.08 -6.38
C THR A 21 -9.28 0.40 -6.55
N VAL A 22 -8.49 0.15 -5.52
CA VAL A 22 -7.03 0.26 -5.58
C VAL A 22 -6.46 -1.15 -5.58
N SER A 23 -5.76 -1.51 -6.65
CA SER A 23 -5.17 -2.83 -6.85
C SER A 23 -3.67 -2.74 -6.75
N PHE A 24 -3.05 -3.61 -5.96
CA PHE A 24 -1.61 -3.56 -5.73
C PHE A 24 -1.10 -4.92 -5.25
N ASP A 25 0.23 -5.09 -5.33
CA ASP A 25 0.92 -6.27 -4.82
C ASP A 25 1.84 -5.97 -3.64
N ALA A 26 1.71 -4.78 -3.06
CA ALA A 26 2.53 -4.38 -1.93
C ALA A 26 2.32 -5.31 -0.74
N PRO A 27 3.37 -5.60 0.03
CA PRO A 27 3.26 -6.48 1.19
C PRO A 27 2.50 -5.85 2.36
N LEU A 28 2.36 -4.53 2.36
CA LEU A 28 1.71 -3.79 3.43
C LEU A 28 0.73 -2.80 2.83
N VAL A 29 -0.30 -2.47 3.59
CA VAL A 29 -1.24 -1.43 3.21
C VAL A 29 -1.59 -0.58 4.41
N GLY A 30 -1.58 0.73 4.23
CA GLY A 30 -2.07 1.68 5.22
C GLY A 30 -3.46 2.18 4.83
N ILE A 31 -4.36 2.22 5.79
CA ILE A 31 -5.67 2.83 5.63
C ILE A 31 -5.73 3.94 6.68
N TRP A 32 -5.95 5.16 6.22
CA TRP A 32 -5.84 6.30 7.13
C TRP A 32 -6.88 7.37 6.84
N SER A 33 -7.34 7.97 7.91
CA SER A 33 -8.17 9.15 7.87
C SER A 33 -7.85 9.96 9.14
N PRO A 34 -7.94 11.30 9.10
CA PRO A 34 -7.68 12.09 10.30
C PRO A 34 -8.63 11.75 11.45
N GLU A 35 -8.08 11.49 12.63
CA GLU A 35 -8.86 11.17 13.81
C GLU A 35 -9.73 12.35 14.24
N LYS A 36 -10.97 12.05 14.64
CA LYS A 36 -11.88 13.00 15.28
C LYS A 36 -12.14 14.28 14.47
N LYS A 37 -11.83 14.29 13.19
CA LYS A 37 -12.02 15.47 12.35
C LYS A 37 -13.14 15.31 11.34
N ASN A 38 -13.79 14.16 11.35
CA ASN A 38 -14.87 13.86 10.40
C ASN A 38 -14.50 14.27 8.96
N ALA A 39 -13.25 14.01 8.59
CA ALA A 39 -12.74 14.38 7.28
C ALA A 39 -13.43 13.56 6.18
N PRO A 40 -13.77 14.18 5.05
CA PRO A 40 -14.53 13.51 4.00
C PRO A 40 -13.64 12.66 3.07
N PHE A 41 -12.62 12.01 3.61
CA PHE A 41 -11.74 11.16 2.79
C PHE A 41 -11.10 10.05 3.62
N VAL A 42 -10.64 9.04 2.91
CA VAL A 42 -9.81 7.96 3.46
C VAL A 42 -8.66 7.73 2.49
N CYS A 43 -7.48 7.48 3.03
CA CYS A 43 -6.30 7.15 2.23
C CYS A 43 -6.13 5.63 2.18
N ILE A 44 -5.84 5.11 0.99
CA ILE A 44 -5.45 3.72 0.80
C ILE A 44 -4.02 3.76 0.28
N GLU A 45 -3.08 3.26 1.06
CA GLU A 45 -1.65 3.45 0.83
C GLU A 45 -0.93 2.13 0.69
N PRO A 46 -0.61 1.68 -0.52
CA PRO A 46 0.27 0.51 -0.69
C PRO A 46 1.69 0.85 -0.23
N TRP A 47 2.25 0.01 0.63
CA TRP A 47 3.60 0.25 1.16
C TRP A 47 4.54 -0.88 0.77
N TYR A 48 5.72 -0.52 0.26
CA TYR A 48 6.81 -1.45 -0.04
C TYR A 48 7.91 -1.38 1.00
N GLY A 49 7.67 -0.69 2.09
CA GLY A 49 8.55 -0.57 3.23
C GLY A 49 7.82 0.17 4.32
N ARG A 50 8.44 0.26 5.48
CA ARG A 50 7.87 1.03 6.60
C ARG A 50 8.98 1.48 7.53
N CYS A 51 8.66 2.37 8.45
CA CYS A 51 9.60 2.83 9.46
C CYS A 51 9.95 1.70 10.44
N ASP A 52 11.03 1.88 11.16
CA ASP A 52 11.44 0.96 12.19
C ASP A 52 10.45 0.93 13.34
N ALA A 53 10.40 -0.22 14.03
CA ALA A 53 9.73 -0.29 15.31
C ALA A 53 10.45 0.64 16.30
N GLU A 54 9.69 1.19 17.24
CA GLU A 54 10.22 2.17 18.19
C GLU A 54 11.44 1.66 18.96
N GLU A 55 11.48 0.37 19.23
CA GLU A 55 12.55 -0.26 20.00
C GLU A 55 13.68 -0.84 19.16
N PHE A 56 13.62 -0.64 17.84
CA PHE A 56 14.61 -1.21 16.96
C PHE A 56 15.95 -0.48 17.11
N ASP A 57 17.01 -1.27 17.34
CA ASP A 57 18.37 -0.75 17.50
C ASP A 57 19.40 -1.51 16.65
N GLY A 58 18.95 -2.26 15.68
CA GLY A 58 19.82 -3.03 14.80
C GLY A 58 20.45 -2.24 13.68
N THR A 59 21.14 -2.93 12.80
CA THR A 59 21.77 -2.32 11.63
C THR A 59 20.76 -2.10 10.52
N LEU A 60 21.17 -1.37 9.50
CA LEU A 60 20.32 -1.15 8.33
C LEU A 60 19.91 -2.48 7.69
N GLU A 61 20.82 -3.44 7.60
CA GLU A 61 20.56 -4.74 7.00
C GLU A 61 19.56 -5.58 7.81
N GLU A 62 19.46 -5.33 9.10
CA GLU A 62 18.58 -6.07 10.00
C GLU A 62 17.14 -5.53 10.03
N ARG A 63 16.89 -4.41 9.39
CA ARG A 63 15.55 -3.79 9.39
C ARG A 63 14.53 -4.70 8.72
N SER A 64 13.31 -4.69 9.26
CA SER A 64 12.17 -5.39 8.65
C SER A 64 11.55 -4.55 7.54
N TRP A 65 11.03 -5.22 6.53
CA TRP A 65 10.26 -4.59 5.45
C TRP A 65 11.06 -3.56 4.66
N GLN A 66 12.34 -3.77 4.51
CA GLN A 66 13.15 -2.90 3.67
C GLN A 66 13.34 -3.51 2.28
N ASN A 67 13.75 -2.65 1.35
CA ASN A 67 14.09 -3.06 0.00
C ASN A 67 15.59 -2.96 -0.18
N ALA A 68 16.19 -3.93 -0.84
CA ALA A 68 17.62 -3.95 -1.11
C ALA A 68 17.85 -4.35 -2.56
N LEU A 69 18.84 -3.74 -3.19
CA LEU A 69 19.17 -3.99 -4.58
C LEU A 69 20.65 -4.21 -4.74
N GLU A 70 21.00 -5.15 -5.60
CA GLU A 70 22.36 -5.29 -6.09
C GLU A 70 22.70 -4.10 -7.00
N ALA A 71 23.99 -3.80 -7.12
CA ALA A 71 24.44 -2.74 -8.01
C ALA A 71 23.98 -3.01 -9.45
N GLY A 72 23.39 -2.01 -10.08
CA GLY A 72 22.87 -2.14 -11.44
C GLY A 72 21.47 -2.73 -11.54
N ALA A 73 20.91 -3.22 -10.43
CA ALA A 73 19.56 -3.74 -10.43
C ALA A 73 18.52 -2.61 -10.35
N CYS A 74 17.27 -2.97 -10.63
CA CYS A 74 16.18 -2.00 -10.69
C CYS A 74 14.99 -2.53 -9.91
N PHE A 75 14.39 -1.68 -9.08
CA PHE A 75 13.15 -2.00 -8.36
C PHE A 75 12.02 -1.20 -8.99
N LYS A 76 10.98 -1.89 -9.41
CA LYS A 76 9.85 -1.29 -10.07
C LYS A 76 8.56 -1.87 -9.54
N ARG A 77 7.63 -1.01 -9.14
CA ARG A 77 6.30 -1.43 -8.70
C ARG A 77 5.27 -0.44 -9.20
N SER A 78 4.05 -0.90 -9.26
CA SER A 78 2.95 -0.06 -9.69
C SER A 78 1.69 -0.42 -8.92
N TYR A 79 0.73 0.48 -8.94
CA TYR A 79 -0.61 0.19 -8.45
C TYR A 79 -1.61 0.84 -9.39
N THR A 80 -2.84 0.37 -9.34
CA THR A 80 -3.89 0.80 -10.25
C THR A 80 -5.06 1.32 -9.43
N ILE A 81 -5.61 2.44 -9.87
CA ILE A 81 -6.85 2.99 -9.31
C ILE A 81 -7.92 2.85 -10.39
N THR A 82 -8.98 2.14 -10.07
CA THR A 82 -10.09 1.92 -10.98
C THR A 82 -11.33 2.61 -10.44
N CYS A 83 -11.96 3.43 -11.26
CA CYS A 83 -13.17 4.16 -10.88
C CYS A 83 -14.32 3.67 -11.74
N ASN A 84 -15.39 3.20 -11.11
CA ASN A 84 -16.58 2.70 -11.80
C ASN A 84 -17.82 3.33 -11.19
N GLU A 85 -18.88 3.40 -11.98
CA GLU A 85 -20.21 3.73 -11.48
C GLU A 85 -20.96 2.44 -11.21
N ILE A 86 -21.62 2.37 -10.06
CA ILE A 86 -22.50 1.27 -9.72
C ILE A 86 -23.91 1.65 -10.12
N ARG A 87 -24.55 0.78 -10.88
CA ARG A 87 -25.94 0.98 -11.31
C ARG A 87 -26.90 0.12 -10.49
#